data_d74da9ca01836feb8bb022ec1f76f96e
#
_entry.id   d74da9ca01836feb8bb022ec1f76f96e
#
_cell.length_a   1.000
_cell.length_b   1.000
_cell.length_c   1.000
_cell.angle_alpha   90.00
_cell.angle_beta   90.00
_cell.angle_gamma   90.00
#
_symmetry.space_group_name_H-M   'P 1'
#
loop_
_entity.id
_entity.type
_entity.pdbx_description
1 polymer ?
#
loop_
_entity_poly.entity_id
_entity_poly.type
_entity_poly.pdbx_seq_one_letter_code
_entity_poly.pdbx_strand_id
1 'polypeptide(L)'
;MPSLARFFDKAALAASQAIRDFDRASFEATLLASPVSLIIGDAAGRSREGQACAGLAVRLLARLYPVVTVEAEDSLRDHLHQTARSIHPGITLDSAEPPVATIVVGAPDSEALPGEAVFVGSNGWTASISTTSPRSVGETANPFGAGAAACFAAAAVFRSVFSDVLPDLPPIQDLTVSILRPWAEDPEADATEVPDADLEETHIVGLGAIGNAVVWALSWCDGLAGRLHLVDGEAVDLSNLQRYVLTSDADATDKTAKTALAERHLADSGLDAVPHDQHWDRYLNDVPDRTLMRVAVGVDSPEARVAVQASLPRIVLNAWTQSGDLGVSRHPDFLDAPCLACLYLPDGERPSYSHRVATEIGLPDQEPRIRGYIDRRKPVDPDLLSDIATANDIPTDELARYQGQPIDAFYAAFVCGGHRLRVGGAGPTREIDAPLAFQSALAGVLLAAEIVADAGGLRSADTPTLTRADVLSTPGVFESDTEPKGLQGRCICRDDDFRARYAEKYEVQLR
;
A
#
# COMPACT_ATOMS: atom_id res chain seq x y z
N MET A 1 23.07 3.92 -20.54
CA MET A 1 22.82 2.66 -19.82
C MET A 1 21.67 2.89 -18.87
N PRO A 2 20.72 1.97 -18.74
CA PRO A 2 19.64 2.08 -17.76
C PRO A 2 20.23 2.27 -16.36
N SER A 3 19.59 3.09 -15.54
CA SER A 3 20.01 3.36 -14.17
C SER A 3 18.91 2.93 -13.21
N LEU A 4 19.31 2.41 -12.05
CA LEU A 4 18.36 2.09 -10.98
C LEU A 4 17.83 3.38 -10.33
N ALA A 5 16.61 3.32 -9.81
CA ALA A 5 16.01 4.43 -9.09
C ALA A 5 16.80 4.77 -7.80
N ARG A 6 16.79 6.04 -7.41
CA ARG A 6 17.46 6.52 -6.19
C ARG A 6 17.00 5.82 -4.90
N PHE A 7 15.79 5.27 -4.90
CA PHE A 7 15.18 4.51 -3.80
C PHE A 7 15.32 2.99 -3.95
N PHE A 8 16.20 2.51 -4.80
CA PHE A 8 16.38 1.08 -5.12
C PHE A 8 16.63 0.21 -3.88
N ASP A 9 17.41 0.69 -2.89
CA ASP A 9 17.68 -0.07 -1.66
C ASP A 9 16.39 -0.50 -0.95
N LYS A 10 15.36 0.36 -0.96
CA LYS A 10 14.05 0.03 -0.37
C LYS A 10 13.24 -0.93 -1.24
N ALA A 11 13.36 -0.84 -2.57
CA ALA A 11 12.74 -1.79 -3.49
C ALA A 11 13.37 -3.19 -3.35
N ALA A 12 14.71 -3.26 -3.21
CA ALA A 12 15.43 -4.49 -2.94
C ALA A 12 15.01 -5.15 -1.61
N LEU A 13 14.82 -4.33 -0.56
CA LEU A 13 14.30 -4.81 0.72
C LEU A 13 12.88 -5.38 0.59
N ALA A 14 12.00 -4.73 -0.17
CA ALA A 14 10.64 -5.24 -0.42
C ALA A 14 10.68 -6.58 -1.19
N ALA A 15 11.51 -6.67 -2.23
CA ALA A 15 11.66 -7.89 -3.03
C ALA A 15 12.28 -9.05 -2.23
N SER A 16 13.16 -8.76 -1.27
CA SER A 16 13.78 -9.79 -0.42
C SER A 16 12.78 -10.55 0.47
N GLN A 17 11.58 -10.04 0.64
CA GLN A 17 10.50 -10.73 1.36
C GLN A 17 9.80 -11.78 0.49
N ALA A 18 9.90 -11.67 -0.83
CA ALA A 18 9.22 -12.54 -1.78
C ALA A 18 10.18 -13.53 -2.47
N ILE A 19 11.43 -13.15 -2.67
CA ILE A 19 12.45 -13.90 -3.43
C ILE A 19 13.21 -14.84 -2.49
N ARG A 20 13.28 -16.13 -2.86
CA ARG A 20 14.08 -17.13 -2.15
C ARG A 20 15.58 -16.81 -2.30
N ASP A 21 16.35 -17.08 -1.25
CA ASP A 21 17.81 -16.91 -1.24
C ASP A 21 18.23 -15.56 -1.87
N PHE A 22 17.55 -14.48 -1.48
CA PHE A 22 17.71 -13.16 -2.08
C PHE A 22 19.17 -12.70 -2.10
N ASP A 23 19.69 -12.47 -3.30
CA ASP A 23 20.97 -11.81 -3.54
C ASP A 23 20.75 -10.46 -4.23
N ARG A 24 21.24 -9.40 -3.60
CA ARG A 24 21.03 -8.03 -4.09
C ARG A 24 21.65 -7.78 -5.46
N ALA A 25 22.84 -8.32 -5.72
CA ALA A 25 23.55 -8.12 -6.99
C ALA A 25 22.83 -8.84 -8.13
N SER A 26 22.35 -10.06 -7.88
CA SER A 26 21.55 -10.83 -8.83
C SER A 26 20.20 -10.14 -9.11
N PHE A 27 19.54 -9.60 -8.08
CA PHE A 27 18.31 -8.83 -8.23
C PHE A 27 18.51 -7.59 -9.09
N GLU A 28 19.58 -6.82 -8.86
CA GLU A 28 19.97 -5.67 -9.67
C GLU A 28 20.22 -6.06 -11.13
N ALA A 29 21.02 -7.11 -11.34
CA ALA A 29 21.35 -7.61 -12.68
C ALA A 29 20.10 -8.07 -13.43
N THR A 30 19.18 -8.76 -12.77
CA THR A 30 17.90 -9.19 -13.35
C THR A 30 17.06 -7.99 -13.79
N LEU A 31 16.90 -6.97 -12.94
CA LEU A 31 16.13 -5.77 -13.30
C LEU A 31 16.72 -5.00 -14.49
N LEU A 32 18.06 -4.89 -14.54
CA LEU A 32 18.73 -4.21 -15.65
C LEU A 32 18.65 -4.99 -16.97
N ALA A 33 18.51 -6.32 -16.90
CA ALA A 33 18.39 -7.20 -18.06
C ALA A 33 16.94 -7.51 -18.47
N SER A 34 15.94 -7.01 -17.73
CA SER A 34 14.52 -7.32 -17.96
C SER A 34 13.71 -6.08 -18.29
N PRO A 35 13.75 -5.59 -19.53
CA PRO A 35 12.80 -4.59 -20.01
C PRO A 35 11.37 -5.10 -19.87
N VAL A 36 10.44 -4.21 -19.51
CA VAL A 36 9.00 -4.50 -19.44
C VAL A 36 8.22 -3.54 -20.33
N SER A 37 7.02 -3.94 -20.74
CA SER A 37 6.19 -3.12 -21.63
C SER A 37 4.79 -2.91 -21.05
N LEU A 38 4.19 -1.78 -21.40
CA LEU A 38 2.80 -1.41 -21.14
C LEU A 38 2.15 -0.99 -22.45
N ILE A 39 1.21 -1.79 -22.91
CA ILE A 39 0.44 -1.56 -24.15
C ILE A 39 -0.99 -1.20 -23.79
N ILE A 40 -1.49 -0.09 -24.31
CA ILE A 40 -2.86 0.36 -24.09
C ILE A 40 -3.60 0.34 -25.42
N GLY A 41 -4.63 -0.52 -25.53
CA GLY A 41 -5.49 -0.53 -26.71
C GLY A 41 -6.22 0.79 -26.91
N ASP A 42 -6.48 1.17 -28.14
CA ASP A 42 -7.05 2.46 -28.52
C ASP A 42 -8.37 2.79 -27.77
N ALA A 43 -9.27 1.82 -27.62
CA ALA A 43 -10.52 2.01 -26.90
C ALA A 43 -10.27 2.25 -25.41
N ALA A 44 -9.37 1.48 -24.80
CA ALA A 44 -8.98 1.65 -23.41
C ALA A 44 -8.30 3.00 -23.15
N GLY A 45 -7.44 3.46 -24.06
CA GLY A 45 -6.76 4.75 -23.95
C GLY A 45 -7.72 5.96 -23.99
N ARG A 46 -8.88 5.81 -24.60
CA ARG A 46 -9.94 6.84 -24.61
C ARG A 46 -10.89 6.75 -23.44
N SER A 47 -10.98 5.60 -22.77
CA SER A 47 -11.87 5.42 -21.63
C SER A 47 -11.23 5.92 -20.33
N ARG A 48 -12.07 6.39 -19.39
CA ARG A 48 -11.60 6.86 -18.08
C ARG A 48 -11.02 5.72 -17.24
N GLU A 49 -11.64 4.55 -17.26
CA GLU A 49 -11.12 3.36 -16.59
C GLU A 49 -9.78 2.90 -17.15
N GLY A 50 -9.63 2.89 -18.48
CA GLY A 50 -8.37 2.51 -19.11
C GLY A 50 -7.22 3.49 -18.80
N GLN A 51 -7.52 4.80 -18.78
CA GLN A 51 -6.55 5.81 -18.36
C GLN A 51 -6.16 5.66 -16.89
N ALA A 52 -7.11 5.37 -15.99
CA ALA A 52 -6.84 5.09 -14.59
C ALA A 52 -5.95 3.83 -14.42
N CYS A 53 -6.29 2.73 -15.12
CA CYS A 53 -5.51 1.50 -15.13
C CYS A 53 -4.07 1.75 -15.62
N ALA A 54 -3.92 2.35 -16.80
CA ALA A 54 -2.62 2.67 -17.41
C ALA A 54 -1.79 3.61 -16.53
N GLY A 55 -2.44 4.64 -15.96
CA GLY A 55 -1.80 5.60 -15.05
C GLY A 55 -1.29 4.97 -13.77
N LEU A 56 -2.02 4.02 -13.17
CA LEU A 56 -1.53 3.29 -12.01
C LEU A 56 -0.46 2.26 -12.40
N ALA A 57 -0.65 1.52 -13.50
CA ALA A 57 0.31 0.55 -13.98
C ALA A 57 1.68 1.17 -14.24
N VAL A 58 1.76 2.32 -14.96
CA VAL A 58 3.04 3.00 -15.20
C VAL A 58 3.69 3.47 -13.89
N ARG A 59 2.89 3.94 -12.92
CA ARG A 59 3.39 4.32 -11.59
C ARG A 59 3.99 3.15 -10.83
N LEU A 60 3.40 1.96 -10.94
CA LEU A 60 3.90 0.74 -10.31
C LEU A 60 5.16 0.23 -10.99
N LEU A 61 5.18 0.19 -12.33
CA LEU A 61 6.34 -0.25 -13.10
C LEU A 61 7.55 0.65 -12.91
N ALA A 62 7.38 1.99 -12.99
CA ALA A 62 8.47 2.95 -12.85
C ALA A 62 9.14 2.94 -11.45
N ARG A 63 8.50 2.34 -10.44
CA ARG A 63 9.05 2.18 -9.09
C ARG A 63 10.00 1.01 -8.95
N LEU A 64 10.01 0.12 -9.93
CA LEU A 64 10.85 -1.08 -9.86
C LEU A 64 11.75 -1.23 -11.09
N TYR A 65 11.19 -1.07 -12.29
CA TYR A 65 11.89 -1.38 -13.54
C TYR A 65 12.61 -0.16 -14.11
N PRO A 66 13.91 -0.28 -14.43
CA PRO A 66 14.70 0.80 -15.03
C PRO A 66 14.40 1.01 -16.53
N VAL A 67 13.75 0.02 -17.18
CA VAL A 67 13.39 0.06 -18.59
C VAL A 67 11.93 -0.30 -18.75
N VAL A 68 11.10 0.65 -19.18
CA VAL A 68 9.65 0.49 -19.39
C VAL A 68 9.28 1.07 -20.76
N THR A 69 8.84 0.25 -21.68
CA THR A 69 8.32 0.74 -22.97
C THR A 69 6.81 0.97 -22.84
N VAL A 70 6.30 2.08 -23.37
CA VAL A 70 4.88 2.42 -23.33
C VAL A 70 4.35 2.61 -24.75
N GLU A 71 3.36 1.80 -25.13
CA GLU A 71 2.63 1.91 -26.39
C GLU A 71 1.19 2.36 -26.11
N ALA A 72 0.84 3.54 -26.59
CA ALA A 72 -0.46 4.17 -26.47
C ALA A 72 -0.62 5.24 -27.54
N GLU A 73 -1.81 5.84 -27.63
CA GLU A 73 -2.03 7.07 -28.39
C GLU A 73 -1.08 8.18 -27.88
N ASP A 74 -0.61 9.04 -28.77
CA ASP A 74 0.50 9.97 -28.54
C ASP A 74 0.32 10.81 -27.25
N SER A 75 -0.85 11.39 -27.03
CA SER A 75 -1.08 12.27 -25.89
C SER A 75 -1.07 11.50 -24.54
N LEU A 76 -1.63 10.32 -24.51
CA LEU A 76 -1.62 9.44 -23.34
C LEU A 76 -0.20 8.93 -23.08
N ARG A 77 0.51 8.50 -24.12
CA ARG A 77 1.91 8.06 -24.02
C ARG A 77 2.79 9.15 -23.42
N ASP A 78 2.68 10.38 -23.89
CA ASP A 78 3.47 11.50 -23.39
C ASP A 78 3.17 11.78 -21.89
N HIS A 79 1.90 11.70 -21.49
CA HIS A 79 1.49 11.82 -20.10
C HIS A 79 2.07 10.70 -19.23
N LEU A 80 2.01 9.43 -19.68
CA LEU A 80 2.56 8.28 -18.97
C LEU A 80 4.09 8.37 -18.86
N HIS A 81 4.78 8.82 -19.91
CA HIS A 81 6.23 9.09 -19.92
C HIS A 81 6.59 10.16 -18.91
N GLN A 82 5.86 11.27 -18.85
CA GLN A 82 6.07 12.33 -17.85
C GLN A 82 5.89 11.79 -16.43
N THR A 83 4.85 11.00 -16.22
CA THR A 83 4.59 10.35 -14.92
C THR A 83 5.74 9.44 -14.51
N ALA A 84 6.21 8.56 -15.39
CA ALA A 84 7.33 7.67 -15.11
C ALA A 84 8.62 8.43 -14.78
N ARG A 85 8.96 9.47 -15.56
CA ARG A 85 10.13 10.32 -15.33
C ARG A 85 10.03 11.13 -14.03
N SER A 86 8.84 11.53 -13.61
CA SER A 86 8.66 12.23 -12.33
C SER A 86 8.98 11.35 -11.12
N ILE A 87 8.81 10.04 -11.25
CA ILE A 87 9.10 9.03 -10.22
C ILE A 87 10.56 8.61 -10.27
N HIS A 88 11.04 8.27 -11.47
CA HIS A 88 12.38 7.78 -11.73
C HIS A 88 13.01 8.60 -12.86
N PRO A 89 13.71 9.71 -12.57
CA PRO A 89 14.28 10.59 -13.59
C PRO A 89 15.21 9.92 -14.58
N GLY A 90 15.87 8.82 -14.19
CA GLY A 90 16.78 8.04 -15.03
C GLY A 90 16.15 6.86 -15.77
N ILE A 91 14.82 6.72 -15.76
CA ILE A 91 14.11 5.62 -16.43
C ILE A 91 14.28 5.68 -17.95
N THR A 92 14.47 4.52 -18.59
CA THR A 92 14.49 4.37 -20.05
C THR A 92 13.09 4.00 -20.53
N LEU A 93 12.51 4.82 -21.41
CA LEU A 93 11.11 4.67 -21.88
C LEU A 93 10.98 4.24 -23.35
N ASP A 94 12.09 4.29 -24.09
CA ASP A 94 12.13 3.93 -25.53
C ASP A 94 13.28 2.94 -25.72
N SER A 95 13.04 1.65 -25.42
CA SER A 95 14.02 0.58 -25.63
C SER A 95 13.71 -0.19 -26.91
N ALA A 96 14.74 -0.50 -27.67
CA ALA A 96 14.63 -1.44 -28.80
C ALA A 96 14.80 -2.91 -28.37
N GLU A 97 15.14 -3.17 -27.09
CA GLU A 97 15.26 -4.51 -26.55
C GLU A 97 13.88 -5.11 -26.33
N PRO A 98 13.65 -6.39 -26.69
CA PRO A 98 12.35 -7.03 -26.48
C PRO A 98 12.04 -7.13 -24.97
N PRO A 99 10.82 -6.80 -24.51
CA PRO A 99 10.45 -6.92 -23.13
C PRO A 99 10.34 -8.40 -22.69
N VAL A 100 10.66 -8.66 -21.43
CA VAL A 100 10.45 -9.98 -20.80
C VAL A 100 8.95 -10.20 -20.54
N ALA A 101 8.26 -9.16 -20.09
CA ALA A 101 6.83 -9.21 -19.80
C ALA A 101 6.11 -7.93 -20.27
N THR A 102 4.87 -8.10 -20.68
CA THR A 102 4.02 -7.01 -21.23
C THR A 102 2.68 -6.96 -20.52
N ILE A 103 2.32 -5.80 -19.97
CA ILE A 103 0.94 -5.51 -19.55
C ILE A 103 0.15 -5.01 -20.75
N VAL A 104 -1.01 -5.59 -20.99
CA VAL A 104 -1.95 -5.16 -22.02
C VAL A 104 -3.25 -4.71 -21.37
N VAL A 105 -3.56 -3.42 -21.50
CA VAL A 105 -4.81 -2.84 -20.99
C VAL A 105 -5.82 -2.77 -22.13
N GLY A 106 -6.90 -3.53 -21.99
CA GLY A 106 -7.91 -3.62 -23.05
C GLY A 106 -7.52 -4.57 -24.19
N ALA A 107 -8.08 -4.33 -25.36
CA ALA A 107 -7.76 -5.07 -26.59
C ALA A 107 -6.68 -4.30 -27.37
N PRO A 108 -5.51 -4.90 -27.62
CA PRO A 108 -4.47 -4.26 -28.43
C PRO A 108 -4.83 -4.31 -29.92
N ASP A 109 -4.27 -3.38 -30.69
CA ASP A 109 -4.46 -3.35 -32.15
C ASP A 109 -3.60 -4.39 -32.90
N SER A 110 -2.58 -4.93 -32.23
CA SER A 110 -1.67 -5.94 -32.78
C SER A 110 -1.94 -7.32 -32.20
N GLU A 111 -1.97 -8.35 -33.05
CA GLU A 111 -2.05 -9.75 -32.63
C GLU A 111 -0.69 -10.28 -32.11
N ALA A 112 0.43 -9.69 -32.53
CA ALA A 112 1.76 -10.09 -32.12
C ALA A 112 2.25 -9.21 -30.95
N LEU A 113 2.25 -9.78 -29.75
CA LEU A 113 2.69 -9.10 -28.54
C LEU A 113 4.11 -9.52 -28.17
N PRO A 114 4.94 -8.58 -27.71
CA PRO A 114 6.28 -8.90 -27.27
C PRO A 114 6.28 -9.43 -25.83
N GLY A 115 7.14 -10.43 -25.54
CA GLY A 115 7.32 -11.00 -24.20
C GLY A 115 6.12 -11.82 -23.71
N GLU A 116 6.11 -12.13 -22.42
CA GLU A 116 4.97 -12.78 -21.76
C GLU A 116 3.86 -11.74 -21.52
N ALA A 117 2.72 -11.90 -22.20
CA ALA A 117 1.63 -10.95 -22.09
C ALA A 117 0.67 -11.30 -20.94
N VAL A 118 0.32 -10.28 -20.17
CA VAL A 118 -0.78 -10.32 -19.22
C VAL A 118 -1.82 -9.26 -19.61
N PHE A 119 -3.03 -9.70 -19.85
CA PHE A 119 -4.16 -8.88 -20.26
C PHE A 119 -4.98 -8.50 -19.04
N VAL A 120 -5.28 -7.23 -18.91
CA VAL A 120 -6.13 -6.72 -17.84
C VAL A 120 -7.23 -5.82 -18.39
N GLY A 121 -8.35 -5.83 -17.68
CA GLY A 121 -9.49 -5.00 -17.97
C GLY A 121 -10.31 -4.70 -16.73
N SER A 122 -11.34 -3.88 -16.90
CA SER A 122 -12.24 -3.51 -15.82
C SER A 122 -13.62 -3.14 -16.37
N ASN A 123 -14.62 -3.18 -15.50
CA ASN A 123 -15.93 -2.63 -15.75
C ASN A 123 -16.51 -2.14 -14.43
N GLY A 124 -16.25 -0.87 -14.12
CA GLY A 124 -16.63 -0.27 -12.86
C GLY A 124 -15.96 -0.96 -11.66
N TRP A 125 -16.75 -1.65 -10.84
CA TRP A 125 -16.24 -2.37 -9.67
C TRP A 125 -15.50 -3.67 -9.99
N THR A 126 -15.58 -4.18 -11.23
CA THR A 126 -14.94 -5.44 -11.58
C THR A 126 -13.56 -5.23 -12.18
N ALA A 127 -12.62 -6.08 -11.76
CA ALA A 127 -11.30 -6.23 -12.35
C ALA A 127 -11.19 -7.59 -13.03
N SER A 128 -10.53 -7.66 -14.17
CA SER A 128 -10.26 -8.91 -14.88
C SER A 128 -8.80 -9.04 -15.25
N ILE A 129 -8.29 -10.28 -15.21
CA ILE A 129 -6.93 -10.66 -15.60
C ILE A 129 -6.97 -11.92 -16.43
N SER A 130 -6.08 -12.03 -17.43
CA SER A 130 -5.88 -13.20 -18.28
C SER A 130 -4.44 -13.27 -18.76
N THR A 131 -3.96 -14.49 -18.97
CA THR A 131 -2.68 -14.74 -19.66
C THR A 131 -2.90 -15.27 -21.09
N THR A 132 -4.15 -15.41 -21.53
CA THR A 132 -4.50 -16.09 -22.79
C THR A 132 -5.26 -15.20 -23.78
N SER A 133 -5.98 -14.19 -23.29
CA SER A 133 -6.86 -13.39 -24.17
C SER A 133 -7.07 -11.96 -23.65
N PRO A 134 -7.24 -10.98 -24.56
CA PRO A 134 -7.57 -9.61 -24.21
C PRO A 134 -8.81 -9.50 -23.30
N ARG A 135 -8.81 -8.46 -22.46
CA ARG A 135 -9.92 -8.11 -21.56
C ARG A 135 -10.50 -6.77 -21.95
N SER A 136 -11.82 -6.62 -21.89
CA SER A 136 -12.47 -5.34 -22.15
C SER A 136 -12.24 -4.35 -21.01
N VAL A 137 -12.33 -3.07 -21.32
CA VAL A 137 -12.28 -1.96 -20.35
C VAL A 137 -13.58 -1.16 -20.49
N GLY A 138 -14.21 -0.86 -19.34
CA GLY A 138 -15.42 -0.06 -19.25
C GLY A 138 -15.14 1.44 -19.47
N GLU A 139 -16.23 2.23 -19.50
CA GLU A 139 -16.18 3.67 -19.76
C GLU A 139 -16.62 4.51 -18.54
N THR A 140 -16.78 3.87 -17.36
CA THR A 140 -17.32 4.54 -16.18
C THR A 140 -16.29 5.44 -15.48
N ALA A 141 -16.77 6.27 -14.55
CA ALA A 141 -15.92 7.04 -13.64
C ALA A 141 -15.59 6.27 -12.34
N ASN A 142 -15.68 4.94 -12.39
CA ASN A 142 -15.37 4.05 -11.27
C ASN A 142 -13.95 3.48 -11.42
N PRO A 143 -12.97 3.89 -10.58
CA PRO A 143 -11.58 3.49 -10.73
C PRO A 143 -11.23 2.16 -10.04
N PHE A 144 -12.14 1.56 -9.26
CA PHE A 144 -11.79 0.49 -8.34
C PHE A 144 -11.39 -0.80 -9.07
N GLY A 145 -12.16 -1.21 -10.07
CA GLY A 145 -11.79 -2.35 -10.92
C GLY A 145 -10.50 -2.09 -11.69
N ALA A 146 -10.37 -0.91 -12.29
CA ALA A 146 -9.19 -0.50 -13.04
C ALA A 146 -7.91 -0.46 -12.17
N GLY A 147 -8.04 0.05 -10.94
CA GLY A 147 -6.93 0.09 -9.97
C GLY A 147 -6.49 -1.30 -9.53
N ALA A 148 -7.43 -2.19 -9.25
CA ALA A 148 -7.13 -3.57 -8.91
C ALA A 148 -6.48 -4.32 -10.08
N ALA A 149 -7.00 -4.14 -11.30
CA ALA A 149 -6.45 -4.72 -12.53
C ALA A 149 -4.99 -4.31 -12.76
N ALA A 150 -4.66 -3.03 -12.54
CA ALA A 150 -3.27 -2.54 -12.60
C ALA A 150 -2.37 -3.22 -11.56
N CYS A 151 -2.86 -3.44 -10.33
CA CYS A 151 -2.10 -4.14 -9.29
C CYS A 151 -1.89 -5.62 -9.63
N PHE A 152 -2.90 -6.30 -10.16
CA PHE A 152 -2.79 -7.69 -10.63
C PHE A 152 -1.77 -7.83 -11.76
N ALA A 153 -1.81 -6.90 -12.72
CA ALA A 153 -0.85 -6.87 -13.82
C ALA A 153 0.59 -6.66 -13.34
N ALA A 154 0.80 -5.71 -12.41
CA ALA A 154 2.13 -5.45 -11.86
C ALA A 154 2.67 -6.66 -11.07
N ALA A 155 1.81 -7.37 -10.34
CA ALA A 155 2.17 -8.62 -9.67
C ALA A 155 2.53 -9.72 -10.68
N ALA A 156 1.77 -9.86 -11.77
CA ALA A 156 2.04 -10.81 -12.83
C ALA A 156 3.39 -10.54 -13.50
N VAL A 157 3.69 -9.28 -13.84
CA VAL A 157 4.99 -8.89 -14.41
C VAL A 157 6.13 -9.22 -13.44
N PHE A 158 5.97 -8.96 -12.14
CA PHE A 158 6.97 -9.32 -11.15
C PHE A 158 7.22 -10.84 -11.13
N ARG A 159 6.17 -11.64 -11.21
CA ARG A 159 6.26 -13.09 -11.29
C ARG A 159 7.00 -13.58 -12.54
N SER A 160 6.71 -13.00 -13.71
CA SER A 160 7.40 -13.34 -14.97
C SER A 160 8.90 -13.00 -14.90
N VAL A 161 9.25 -11.81 -14.42
CA VAL A 161 10.66 -11.35 -14.35
C VAL A 161 11.46 -12.15 -13.33
N PHE A 162 10.86 -12.60 -12.24
CA PHE A 162 11.55 -13.30 -11.16
C PHE A 162 11.15 -14.78 -11.03
N SER A 163 10.61 -15.40 -12.09
CA SER A 163 10.09 -16.77 -12.09
C SER A 163 11.08 -17.80 -11.54
N ASP A 164 12.35 -17.65 -11.84
CA ASP A 164 13.40 -18.61 -11.45
C ASP A 164 13.75 -18.58 -9.95
N VAL A 165 13.44 -17.48 -9.26
CA VAL A 165 13.84 -17.25 -7.86
C VAL A 165 12.65 -17.06 -6.91
N LEU A 166 11.43 -17.02 -7.43
CA LEU A 166 10.21 -17.06 -6.61
C LEU A 166 9.94 -18.49 -6.10
N PRO A 167 9.16 -18.65 -5.00
CA PRO A 167 8.61 -19.97 -4.66
C PRO A 167 7.75 -20.51 -5.81
N ASP A 168 7.50 -21.85 -5.80
CA ASP A 168 6.54 -22.42 -6.74
C ASP A 168 5.16 -21.80 -6.51
N LEU A 169 4.77 -20.90 -7.41
CA LEU A 169 3.48 -20.21 -7.37
C LEU A 169 2.50 -20.89 -8.33
N PRO A 170 1.21 -20.95 -7.98
CA PRO A 170 0.20 -21.47 -8.90
C PRO A 170 0.14 -20.61 -10.17
N PRO A 171 -0.23 -21.16 -11.32
CA PRO A 171 -0.39 -20.38 -12.55
C PRO A 171 -1.44 -19.28 -12.32
N ILE A 172 -1.25 -18.14 -12.99
CA ILE A 172 -2.22 -17.06 -12.96
C ILE A 172 -3.49 -17.56 -13.66
N GLN A 173 -4.62 -17.47 -12.98
CA GLN A 173 -5.91 -17.87 -13.51
C GLN A 173 -6.54 -16.74 -14.31
N ASP A 174 -7.22 -17.10 -15.39
CA ASP A 174 -8.11 -16.19 -16.10
C ASP A 174 -9.36 -15.98 -15.24
N LEU A 175 -9.54 -14.78 -14.71
CA LEU A 175 -10.67 -14.49 -13.82
C LEU A 175 -11.17 -13.05 -13.94
N THR A 176 -12.40 -12.86 -13.46
CA THR A 176 -13.01 -11.56 -13.17
C THR A 176 -13.47 -11.58 -11.71
N VAL A 177 -13.25 -10.47 -11.00
CA VAL A 177 -13.60 -10.33 -9.58
C VAL A 177 -14.21 -8.95 -9.31
N SER A 178 -15.24 -8.89 -8.46
CA SER A 178 -15.78 -7.63 -7.97
C SER A 178 -14.96 -7.11 -6.80
N ILE A 179 -14.50 -5.87 -6.87
CA ILE A 179 -13.82 -5.17 -5.77
C ILE A 179 -14.84 -4.72 -4.72
N LEU A 180 -16.08 -4.47 -5.12
CA LEU A 180 -17.17 -4.17 -4.19
C LEU A 180 -17.53 -5.38 -3.33
N ARG A 181 -17.68 -6.55 -3.95
CA ARG A 181 -18.06 -7.80 -3.29
C ARG A 181 -17.14 -8.94 -3.71
N PRO A 182 -15.88 -9.00 -3.23
CA PRO A 182 -14.94 -10.07 -3.62
C PRO A 182 -15.39 -11.48 -3.27
N TRP A 183 -16.42 -11.61 -2.43
CA TRP A 183 -17.06 -12.88 -2.03
C TRP A 183 -18.28 -13.27 -2.88
N ALA A 184 -18.66 -12.46 -3.88
CA ALA A 184 -19.82 -12.76 -4.71
C ALA A 184 -19.52 -13.86 -5.72
N GLU A 185 -20.48 -14.78 -5.91
CA GLU A 185 -20.38 -15.83 -6.95
C GLU A 185 -20.45 -15.23 -8.36
N ASP A 186 -21.24 -14.18 -8.55
CA ASP A 186 -21.33 -13.42 -9.79
C ASP A 186 -20.72 -12.03 -9.60
N PRO A 187 -19.48 -11.80 -10.04
CA PRO A 187 -18.80 -10.53 -9.91
C PRO A 187 -19.41 -9.41 -10.78
N GLU A 188 -20.17 -9.75 -11.82
CA GLU A 188 -20.77 -8.80 -12.75
C GLU A 188 -22.19 -8.39 -12.34
N ALA A 189 -22.74 -8.93 -11.26
CA ALA A 189 -24.07 -8.57 -10.75
C ALA A 189 -24.13 -7.18 -10.10
N ASP A 190 -23.00 -6.55 -9.81
CA ASP A 190 -22.93 -5.20 -9.24
C ASP A 190 -23.19 -4.14 -10.31
N ALA A 191 -23.79 -3.00 -9.90
CA ALA A 191 -23.84 -1.82 -10.74
C ALA A 191 -22.40 -1.37 -11.08
N THR A 192 -22.18 -0.87 -12.30
CA THR A 192 -20.83 -0.47 -12.73
C THR A 192 -20.42 0.90 -12.21
N GLU A 193 -21.37 1.79 -12.03
CA GLU A 193 -21.13 3.16 -11.59
C GLU A 193 -20.89 3.26 -10.08
N VAL A 194 -20.12 4.26 -9.67
CA VAL A 194 -20.05 4.71 -8.29
C VAL A 194 -21.36 5.46 -7.99
N PRO A 195 -22.10 5.14 -6.91
CA PRO A 195 -23.27 5.92 -6.54
C PRO A 195 -22.85 7.34 -6.15
N ASP A 196 -23.70 8.32 -6.45
CA ASP A 196 -23.56 9.63 -5.83
C ASP A 196 -23.58 9.45 -4.31
N ALA A 197 -22.49 9.80 -3.65
CA ALA A 197 -22.34 9.58 -2.23
C ALA A 197 -21.72 10.79 -1.53
N ASP A 198 -22.31 11.14 -0.40
CA ASP A 198 -21.72 12.09 0.54
C ASP A 198 -20.87 11.31 1.57
N LEU A 199 -19.57 11.53 1.51
CA LEU A 199 -18.62 10.93 2.45
C LEU A 199 -18.71 11.57 3.85
N GLU A 200 -19.59 12.60 4.01
CA GLU A 200 -19.75 13.34 5.26
C GLU A 200 -18.40 13.85 5.81
N GLU A 201 -18.16 13.69 7.12
CA GLU A 201 -16.88 13.95 7.78
C GLU A 201 -16.10 12.63 7.86
N THR A 202 -15.30 12.34 6.84
CA THR A 202 -14.47 11.12 6.80
C THR A 202 -13.00 11.45 7.10
N HIS A 203 -12.39 10.68 7.99
CA HIS A 203 -11.01 10.85 8.40
C HIS A 203 -10.14 9.77 7.77
N ILE A 204 -9.09 10.16 7.04
CA ILE A 204 -8.06 9.25 6.54
C ILE A 204 -6.84 9.39 7.44
N VAL A 205 -6.54 8.34 8.22
CA VAL A 205 -5.45 8.32 9.21
C VAL A 205 -4.30 7.48 8.68
N GLY A 206 -3.18 8.14 8.45
CA GLY A 206 -2.00 7.57 7.81
C GLY A 206 -2.05 7.71 6.29
N LEU A 207 -1.27 8.66 5.77
CA LEU A 207 -1.09 8.91 4.32
C LEU A 207 0.18 8.26 3.78
N GLY A 208 0.52 7.10 4.36
CA GLY A 208 1.57 6.21 3.89
C GLY A 208 1.21 5.55 2.54
N ALA A 209 1.78 4.37 2.25
CA ALA A 209 1.56 3.70 0.98
C ALA A 209 0.08 3.38 0.70
N ILE A 210 -0.65 2.91 1.71
CA ILE A 210 -2.09 2.63 1.62
C ILE A 210 -2.87 3.93 1.43
N GLY A 211 -2.67 4.94 2.30
CA GLY A 211 -3.37 6.22 2.20
C GLY A 211 -3.11 6.96 0.89
N ASN A 212 -1.91 6.86 0.33
CA ASN A 212 -1.59 7.36 -1.01
C ASN A 212 -2.48 6.72 -2.10
N ALA A 213 -2.70 5.42 -2.03
CA ALA A 213 -3.54 4.72 -2.99
C ALA A 213 -5.04 4.98 -2.74
N VAL A 214 -5.47 5.23 -1.49
CA VAL A 214 -6.81 5.73 -1.19
C VAL A 214 -7.05 7.06 -1.88
N VAL A 215 -6.14 8.01 -1.72
CA VAL A 215 -6.22 9.33 -2.35
C VAL A 215 -6.23 9.21 -3.88
N TRP A 216 -5.36 8.35 -4.45
CA TRP A 216 -5.38 8.06 -5.89
C TRP A 216 -6.76 7.59 -6.35
N ALA A 217 -7.35 6.60 -5.68
CA ALA A 217 -8.64 6.05 -6.08
C ALA A 217 -9.77 7.09 -5.96
N LEU A 218 -9.85 7.82 -4.85
CA LEU A 218 -10.87 8.84 -4.64
C LEU A 218 -10.74 10.01 -5.64
N SER A 219 -9.53 10.36 -6.07
CA SER A 219 -9.32 11.42 -7.07
C SER A 219 -9.83 11.07 -8.48
N TRP A 220 -10.06 9.80 -8.76
CA TRP A 220 -10.62 9.31 -10.02
C TRP A 220 -12.13 9.10 -9.98
N CYS A 221 -12.78 9.18 -8.80
CA CYS A 221 -14.22 9.04 -8.67
C CYS A 221 -14.95 10.35 -8.99
N ASP A 222 -16.02 10.27 -9.76
CA ASP A 222 -16.98 11.35 -9.89
C ASP A 222 -18.18 11.11 -8.95
N GLY A 223 -18.99 12.15 -8.72
CA GLY A 223 -20.21 12.04 -7.92
C GLY A 223 -20.01 11.94 -6.40
N LEU A 224 -18.77 12.09 -5.93
CA LEU A 224 -18.47 12.13 -4.50
C LEU A 224 -18.51 13.56 -3.97
N ALA A 225 -19.09 13.72 -2.77
CA ALA A 225 -19.09 14.94 -1.99
C ALA A 225 -18.65 14.65 -0.55
N GLY A 226 -18.51 15.69 0.26
CA GLY A 226 -18.15 15.58 1.68
C GLY A 226 -16.74 16.06 1.98
N ARG A 227 -16.38 15.97 3.25
CA ARG A 227 -15.09 16.46 3.76
C ARG A 227 -14.18 15.33 4.15
N LEU A 228 -12.93 15.38 3.63
CA LEU A 228 -11.87 14.44 3.98
C LEU A 228 -10.84 15.10 4.89
N HIS A 229 -10.80 14.71 6.15
CA HIS A 229 -9.72 15.06 7.07
C HIS A 229 -8.52 14.17 6.81
N LEU A 230 -7.43 14.76 6.30
CA LEU A 230 -6.20 14.07 5.92
C LEU A 230 -5.21 14.16 7.09
N VAL A 231 -5.01 13.07 7.85
CA VAL A 231 -4.25 13.11 9.11
C VAL A 231 -2.95 12.31 8.98
N ASP A 232 -1.82 13.01 8.94
CA ASP A 232 -0.45 12.44 8.96
C ASP A 232 0.54 13.52 9.39
N GLY A 233 1.46 13.21 10.29
CA GLY A 233 2.45 14.17 10.81
C GLY A 233 3.81 14.11 10.11
N GLU A 234 3.93 13.39 8.99
CA GLU A 234 5.20 13.15 8.33
C GLU A 234 5.30 13.81 6.94
N ALA A 235 6.54 14.00 6.49
CA ALA A 235 6.85 14.42 5.14
C ALA A 235 7.28 13.23 4.27
N VAL A 236 7.20 13.41 2.96
CA VAL A 236 7.69 12.44 1.98
C VAL A 236 9.21 12.29 2.11
N ASP A 237 9.67 11.06 2.17
CA ASP A 237 11.08 10.69 2.15
C ASP A 237 11.42 9.89 0.89
N LEU A 238 12.68 9.90 0.47
CA LEU A 238 13.12 9.17 -0.72
C LEU A 238 12.77 7.68 -0.66
N SER A 239 12.88 7.06 0.51
CA SER A 239 12.52 5.64 0.71
C SER A 239 11.02 5.36 0.53
N ASN A 240 10.17 6.37 0.61
CA ASN A 240 8.73 6.24 0.40
C ASN A 240 8.37 6.02 -1.08
N LEU A 241 9.18 6.55 -2.00
CA LEU A 241 8.92 6.46 -3.44
C LEU A 241 8.80 5.01 -3.93
N GLN A 242 9.39 4.08 -3.24
CA GLN A 242 9.30 2.66 -3.60
C GLN A 242 7.83 2.16 -3.69
N ARG A 243 6.90 2.73 -2.90
CA ARG A 243 5.51 2.23 -2.83
C ARG A 243 4.42 3.30 -2.70
N TYR A 244 4.76 4.59 -2.55
CA TYR A 244 3.77 5.68 -2.46
C TYR A 244 3.39 6.12 -3.87
N VAL A 245 2.25 5.64 -4.37
CA VAL A 245 1.89 5.74 -5.80
C VAL A 245 1.76 7.17 -6.34
N LEU A 246 1.48 8.15 -5.49
CA LEU A 246 1.33 9.57 -5.90
C LEU A 246 2.64 10.38 -5.82
N THR A 247 3.66 9.88 -5.12
CA THR A 247 4.91 10.62 -4.90
C THR A 247 5.80 10.67 -6.14
N SER A 248 6.48 11.80 -6.30
CA SER A 248 7.54 12.06 -7.27
C SER A 248 8.90 12.25 -6.60
N ASP A 249 9.99 12.22 -7.37
CA ASP A 249 11.35 12.51 -6.89
C ASP A 249 11.46 13.94 -6.34
N ALA A 250 10.71 14.89 -6.92
CA ALA A 250 10.61 16.26 -6.42
C ALA A 250 9.97 16.31 -5.03
N ASP A 251 8.87 15.58 -4.78
CA ASP A 251 8.21 15.55 -3.46
C ASP A 251 9.16 15.08 -2.36
N ALA A 252 10.01 14.08 -2.65
CA ALA A 252 11.01 13.60 -1.69
C ALA A 252 12.14 14.60 -1.49
N THR A 253 12.54 15.31 -2.55
CA THR A 253 13.59 16.33 -2.50
C THR A 253 13.15 17.55 -1.66
N ASP A 254 11.91 17.98 -1.88
CA ASP A 254 11.30 19.15 -1.23
C ASP A 254 10.76 18.84 0.16
N LYS A 255 10.76 17.54 0.58
CA LYS A 255 10.16 17.08 1.83
C LYS A 255 8.70 17.52 1.95
N THR A 256 7.94 17.35 0.87
CA THR A 256 6.50 17.69 0.83
C THR A 256 5.75 16.98 1.96
N ALA A 257 4.94 17.71 2.73
CA ALA A 257 4.07 17.09 3.72
C ALA A 257 3.14 16.08 3.04
N LYS A 258 2.93 14.91 3.65
CA LYS A 258 2.06 13.87 3.06
C LYS A 258 0.63 14.35 2.89
N THR A 259 0.16 15.18 3.80
CA THR A 259 -1.16 15.82 3.77
C THR A 259 -1.28 16.81 2.61
N ALA A 260 -0.28 17.66 2.36
CA ALA A 260 -0.25 18.57 1.23
C ALA A 260 -0.16 17.85 -0.12
N LEU A 261 0.56 16.72 -0.18
CA LEU A 261 0.56 15.85 -1.35
C LEU A 261 -0.86 15.31 -1.65
N ALA A 262 -1.55 14.81 -0.62
CA ALA A 262 -2.89 14.27 -0.75
C ALA A 262 -3.91 15.35 -1.15
N GLU A 263 -3.90 16.52 -0.50
CA GLU A 263 -4.72 17.67 -0.84
C GLU A 263 -4.55 18.08 -2.31
N ARG A 264 -3.30 18.19 -2.79
CA ARG A 264 -2.99 18.53 -4.19
C ARG A 264 -3.61 17.54 -5.19
N HIS A 265 -3.63 16.25 -4.87
CA HIS A 265 -4.20 15.23 -5.76
C HIS A 265 -5.72 15.16 -5.70
N LEU A 266 -6.36 15.68 -4.66
CA LEU A 266 -7.81 15.77 -4.53
C LEU A 266 -8.38 17.11 -5.01
N ALA A 267 -7.55 18.06 -5.43
CA ALA A 267 -7.99 19.43 -5.75
C ALA A 267 -9.06 19.51 -6.85
N ASP A 268 -9.04 18.57 -7.81
CA ASP A 268 -10.01 18.52 -8.92
C ASP A 268 -11.15 17.51 -8.64
N SER A 269 -11.20 16.87 -7.48
CA SER A 269 -12.31 16.01 -7.04
C SER A 269 -13.42 16.85 -6.42
N GLY A 270 -14.62 16.30 -6.29
CA GLY A 270 -15.75 16.97 -5.60
C GLY A 270 -15.59 17.03 -4.07
N LEU A 271 -14.45 16.62 -3.51
CA LEU A 271 -14.21 16.44 -2.09
C LEU A 271 -13.51 17.65 -1.47
N ASP A 272 -13.95 18.08 -0.28
CA ASP A 272 -13.31 19.13 0.53
C ASP A 272 -12.15 18.48 1.34
N ALA A 273 -10.93 18.56 0.82
CA ALA A 273 -9.75 17.98 1.46
C ALA A 273 -9.16 18.95 2.50
N VAL A 274 -9.11 18.51 3.76
CA VAL A 274 -8.62 19.30 4.89
C VAL A 274 -7.35 18.67 5.46
N PRO A 275 -6.15 19.25 5.21
CA PRO A 275 -4.88 18.71 5.69
C PRO A 275 -4.66 18.98 7.19
N HIS A 276 -4.16 17.97 7.90
CA HIS A 276 -3.76 18.05 9.31
C HIS A 276 -2.36 17.45 9.48
N ASP A 277 -1.33 18.32 9.48
CA ASP A 277 0.08 17.94 9.64
C ASP A 277 0.40 17.58 11.09
N GLN A 278 -0.24 16.55 11.61
CA GLN A 278 -0.06 16.11 12.99
C GLN A 278 -0.38 14.63 13.13
N HIS A 279 0.22 14.01 14.14
CA HIS A 279 -0.12 12.65 14.53
C HIS A 279 -1.51 12.58 15.16
N TRP A 280 -2.11 11.39 15.10
CA TRP A 280 -3.49 11.14 15.52
C TRP A 280 -3.82 11.63 16.94
N ASP A 281 -2.93 11.40 17.89
CA ASP A 281 -3.10 11.80 19.30
C ASP A 281 -3.24 13.33 19.48
N ARG A 282 -2.50 14.10 18.68
CA ARG A 282 -2.61 15.58 18.67
C ARG A 282 -3.87 16.02 17.95
N TYR A 283 -4.12 15.45 16.77
CA TYR A 283 -5.31 15.76 15.99
C TYR A 283 -6.60 15.63 16.80
N LEU A 284 -6.73 14.57 17.62
CA LEU A 284 -7.90 14.35 18.48
C LEU A 284 -8.20 15.47 19.46
N ASN A 285 -7.23 16.31 19.80
CA ASN A 285 -7.47 17.46 20.68
C ASN A 285 -8.16 18.61 19.95
N ASP A 286 -8.08 18.65 18.64
CA ASP A 286 -8.68 19.69 17.79
C ASP A 286 -10.07 19.27 17.27
N VAL A 287 -10.47 18.00 17.45
CA VAL A 287 -11.79 17.50 17.04
C VAL A 287 -12.85 17.83 18.09
N PRO A 288 -13.88 18.64 17.75
CA PRO A 288 -14.95 18.96 18.69
C PRO A 288 -15.64 17.71 19.21
N ASP A 289 -15.84 17.63 20.51
CA ASP A 289 -16.47 16.49 21.22
C ASP A 289 -15.92 15.11 20.84
N ARG A 290 -14.80 15.08 20.10
CA ARG A 290 -14.18 13.88 19.52
C ARG A 290 -15.17 13.04 18.72
N THR A 291 -16.16 13.66 18.06
CA THR A 291 -17.11 12.96 17.20
C THR A 291 -16.43 12.61 15.89
N LEU A 292 -16.40 11.31 15.58
CA LEU A 292 -15.68 10.73 14.44
C LEU A 292 -16.65 9.78 13.71
N MET A 293 -17.31 10.25 12.65
CA MET A 293 -18.34 9.47 11.97
C MET A 293 -17.74 8.29 11.21
N ARG A 294 -16.74 8.52 10.37
CA ARG A 294 -16.04 7.47 9.61
C ARG A 294 -14.54 7.71 9.70
N VAL A 295 -13.80 6.65 10.06
CA VAL A 295 -12.33 6.69 10.10
C VAL A 295 -11.76 5.56 9.27
N ALA A 296 -11.03 5.91 8.23
CA ALA A 296 -10.26 5.00 7.39
C ALA A 296 -8.80 4.96 7.89
N VAL A 297 -8.31 3.75 8.20
CA VAL A 297 -7.04 3.53 8.88
C VAL A 297 -6.04 2.87 7.95
N GLY A 298 -4.97 3.58 7.62
CA GLY A 298 -3.84 3.10 6.80
C GLY A 298 -2.49 3.21 7.51
N VAL A 299 -2.47 3.14 8.85
CA VAL A 299 -1.24 3.21 9.65
C VAL A 299 -0.49 1.87 9.68
N ASP A 300 0.80 1.91 9.99
CA ASP A 300 1.72 0.77 9.88
C ASP A 300 1.79 -0.11 11.12
N SER A 301 1.41 0.38 12.31
CA SER A 301 1.56 -0.38 13.55
C SER A 301 0.23 -0.85 14.16
N PRO A 302 0.19 -2.05 14.75
CA PRO A 302 -0.94 -2.54 15.53
C PRO A 302 -1.33 -1.60 16.67
N GLU A 303 -0.35 -0.99 17.33
CA GLU A 303 -0.56 -0.06 18.43
C GLU A 303 -1.30 1.20 17.99
N ALA A 304 -0.90 1.77 16.83
CA ALA A 304 -1.58 2.93 16.26
C ALA A 304 -3.03 2.60 15.87
N ARG A 305 -3.29 1.41 15.32
CA ARG A 305 -4.65 0.93 15.00
C ARG A 305 -5.54 0.81 16.23
N VAL A 306 -5.00 0.21 17.29
CA VAL A 306 -5.70 0.12 18.59
C VAL A 306 -5.94 1.52 19.16
N ALA A 307 -4.99 2.45 19.06
CA ALA A 307 -5.16 3.83 19.52
C ALA A 307 -6.26 4.58 18.74
N VAL A 308 -6.33 4.38 17.41
CA VAL A 308 -7.43 4.92 16.60
C VAL A 308 -8.77 4.35 17.08
N GLN A 309 -8.88 3.03 17.26
CA GLN A 309 -10.12 2.42 17.76
C GLN A 309 -10.50 2.91 19.17
N ALA A 310 -9.52 3.15 20.05
CA ALA A 310 -9.76 3.64 21.42
C ALA A 310 -10.33 5.07 21.47
N SER A 311 -10.24 5.84 20.38
CA SER A 311 -10.92 7.13 20.25
C SER A 311 -12.44 7.00 19.98
N LEU A 312 -12.93 5.76 19.83
CA LEU A 312 -14.33 5.40 19.64
C LEU A 312 -14.95 6.07 18.40
N PRO A 313 -14.43 5.84 17.19
CA PRO A 313 -15.13 6.23 15.96
C PRO A 313 -16.46 5.46 15.83
N ARG A 314 -17.44 6.04 15.13
CA ARG A 314 -18.70 5.34 14.86
C ARG A 314 -18.47 4.17 13.92
N ILE A 315 -17.77 4.41 12.82
CA ILE A 315 -17.39 3.40 11.82
C ILE A 315 -15.88 3.43 11.65
N VAL A 316 -15.26 2.26 11.61
CA VAL A 316 -13.84 2.11 11.30
C VAL A 316 -13.69 1.19 10.11
N LEU A 317 -12.97 1.69 9.10
CA LEU A 317 -12.51 0.92 7.93
C LEU A 317 -11.00 0.86 8.01
N ASN A 318 -10.41 -0.32 7.85
CA ASN A 318 -8.98 -0.48 8.03
C ASN A 318 -8.39 -1.29 6.89
N ALA A 319 -7.16 -0.98 6.49
CA ALA A 319 -6.41 -1.80 5.57
C ALA A 319 -5.00 -2.10 6.11
N TRP A 320 -4.43 -3.20 5.64
CA TRP A 320 -3.07 -3.61 5.98
C TRP A 320 -2.37 -4.23 4.77
N THR A 321 -1.04 -4.26 4.86
CA THR A 321 -0.17 -5.01 3.94
C THR A 321 0.95 -5.65 4.74
N GLN A 322 1.20 -6.92 4.46
CA GLN A 322 2.32 -7.71 4.96
C GLN A 322 2.89 -8.53 3.80
N SER A 323 3.99 -9.23 4.02
CA SER A 323 4.49 -10.19 3.03
C SER A 323 3.46 -11.32 2.85
N GLY A 324 2.97 -11.49 1.62
CA GLY A 324 1.98 -12.53 1.28
C GLY A 324 0.57 -12.31 1.82
N ASP A 325 0.29 -11.17 2.48
CA ASP A 325 -1.03 -10.87 3.02
C ASP A 325 -1.34 -9.37 2.97
N LEU A 326 -2.42 -9.02 2.32
CA LEU A 326 -3.00 -7.68 2.34
C LEU A 326 -4.51 -7.79 2.51
N GLY A 327 -5.15 -6.74 2.96
CA GLY A 327 -6.60 -6.77 3.04
C GLY A 327 -7.22 -5.53 3.65
N VAL A 328 -8.54 -5.63 3.81
CA VAL A 328 -9.38 -4.64 4.46
C VAL A 328 -10.25 -5.28 5.54
N SER A 329 -10.58 -4.50 6.57
CA SER A 329 -11.54 -4.89 7.59
C SER A 329 -12.55 -3.78 7.86
N ARG A 330 -13.75 -4.20 8.23
CA ARG A 330 -14.95 -3.39 8.38
C ARG A 330 -15.48 -3.50 9.79
N HIS A 331 -15.64 -2.37 10.46
CA HIS A 331 -16.09 -2.29 11.85
C HIS A 331 -17.22 -1.26 11.96
N PRO A 332 -18.43 -1.66 11.51
CA PRO A 332 -19.56 -0.72 11.40
C PRO A 332 -20.22 -0.37 12.73
N ASP A 333 -19.96 -1.17 13.77
CA ASP A 333 -20.56 -1.00 15.09
C ASP A 333 -19.63 -1.49 16.19
N PHE A 334 -19.36 -0.61 17.16
CA PHE A 334 -18.52 -0.95 18.31
C PHE A 334 -19.23 -1.84 19.34
N LEU A 335 -20.57 -1.75 19.45
CA LEU A 335 -21.34 -2.45 20.47
C LEU A 335 -21.61 -3.92 20.12
N ASP A 336 -21.98 -4.21 18.88
CA ASP A 336 -22.46 -5.52 18.47
C ASP A 336 -21.48 -6.27 17.54
N ALA A 337 -20.70 -5.54 16.71
CA ALA A 337 -19.71 -6.12 15.81
C ALA A 337 -18.29 -6.22 16.45
N PRO A 338 -17.36 -7.00 15.90
CA PRO A 338 -15.95 -6.93 16.27
C PRO A 338 -15.37 -5.55 15.94
N CYS A 339 -14.72 -4.91 16.91
CA CYS A 339 -14.05 -3.65 16.68
C CYS A 339 -12.63 -3.90 16.11
N LEU A 340 -11.99 -2.86 15.56
CA LEU A 340 -10.65 -2.97 15.00
C LEU A 340 -9.64 -3.56 16.01
N ALA A 341 -9.73 -3.19 17.29
CA ALA A 341 -8.84 -3.75 18.31
C ALA A 341 -8.96 -5.27 18.50
N CYS A 342 -10.09 -5.89 18.13
CA CYS A 342 -10.24 -7.36 18.20
C CYS A 342 -9.21 -8.09 17.30
N LEU A 343 -8.84 -7.50 16.16
CA LEU A 343 -7.90 -8.08 15.19
C LEU A 343 -6.43 -7.96 15.66
N TYR A 344 -6.16 -7.07 16.61
CA TYR A 344 -4.81 -6.74 17.06
C TYR A 344 -4.58 -7.06 18.55
N LEU A 345 -5.42 -7.91 19.14
CA LEU A 345 -5.19 -8.41 20.49
C LEU A 345 -3.92 -9.28 20.50
N PRO A 346 -3.01 -9.07 21.46
CA PRO A 346 -1.79 -9.85 21.52
C PRO A 346 -2.08 -11.30 21.94
N ASP A 347 -1.56 -12.24 21.16
CA ASP A 347 -1.53 -13.69 21.50
C ASP A 347 -0.31 -14.01 22.39
N GLY A 348 -0.17 -13.32 23.51
CA GLY A 348 0.97 -13.48 24.40
C GLY A 348 1.73 -12.18 24.70
N GLU A 349 2.95 -12.28 25.22
CA GLU A 349 3.82 -11.13 25.43
C GLU A 349 4.41 -10.64 24.10
N ARG A 350 4.12 -9.38 23.74
CA ARG A 350 4.79 -8.73 22.62
C ARG A 350 6.21 -8.32 23.03
N PRO A 351 7.23 -8.58 22.20
CA PRO A 351 8.56 -8.04 22.42
C PRO A 351 8.50 -6.50 22.53
N SER A 352 9.20 -5.93 23.50
CA SER A 352 9.32 -4.47 23.58
C SER A 352 9.96 -3.88 22.32
N TYR A 353 9.70 -2.60 22.05
CA TYR A 353 10.34 -1.90 20.92
C TYR A 353 11.86 -2.01 21.00
N SER A 354 12.45 -1.83 22.18
CA SER A 354 13.89 -1.99 22.40
C SER A 354 14.41 -3.39 22.11
N HIS A 355 13.63 -4.43 22.45
CA HIS A 355 13.99 -5.81 22.13
C HIS A 355 13.97 -6.05 20.62
N ARG A 356 12.96 -5.52 19.91
CA ARG A 356 12.87 -5.62 18.46
C ARG A 356 14.05 -4.92 17.78
N VAL A 357 14.33 -3.67 18.15
CA VAL A 357 15.49 -2.92 17.61
C VAL A 357 16.78 -3.69 17.87
N ALA A 358 17.01 -4.15 19.10
CA ALA A 358 18.22 -4.91 19.44
C ALA A 358 18.38 -6.16 18.58
N THR A 359 17.32 -6.93 18.41
CA THR A 359 17.32 -8.16 17.60
C THR A 359 17.63 -7.84 16.13
N GLU A 360 16.97 -6.84 15.57
CA GLU A 360 17.08 -6.54 14.14
C GLU A 360 18.40 -5.84 13.75
N ILE A 361 19.05 -5.14 14.68
CA ILE A 361 20.43 -4.64 14.46
C ILE A 361 21.51 -5.69 14.77
N GLY A 362 21.12 -6.91 15.14
CA GLY A 362 22.06 -8.02 15.39
C GLY A 362 22.57 -8.11 16.81
N LEU A 363 22.00 -7.39 17.77
CA LEU A 363 22.46 -7.35 19.18
C LEU A 363 21.37 -7.79 20.17
N PRO A 364 20.71 -8.97 20.02
CA PRO A 364 19.56 -9.37 20.83
C PRO A 364 19.88 -9.43 22.33
N ASP A 365 21.09 -9.83 22.70
CA ASP A 365 21.53 -9.95 24.11
C ASP A 365 21.85 -8.57 24.74
N GLN A 366 21.90 -7.50 23.96
CA GLN A 366 22.20 -6.15 24.41
C GLN A 366 20.95 -5.25 24.52
N GLU A 367 19.75 -5.83 24.59
CA GLU A 367 18.48 -5.09 24.70
C GLU A 367 18.50 -3.99 25.79
N PRO A 368 18.99 -4.22 27.00
CA PRO A 368 19.05 -3.16 28.02
C PRO A 368 19.92 -1.96 27.63
N ARG A 369 20.99 -2.18 26.85
CA ARG A 369 21.82 -1.11 26.31
C ARG A 369 21.06 -0.33 25.25
N ILE A 370 20.39 -1.02 24.32
CA ILE A 370 19.61 -0.41 23.25
C ILE A 370 18.44 0.41 23.83
N ARG A 371 17.74 -0.12 24.85
CA ARG A 371 16.72 0.62 25.59
C ARG A 371 17.29 1.94 26.17
N GLY A 372 18.50 1.89 26.70
CA GLY A 372 19.18 3.08 27.21
C GLY A 372 19.45 4.17 26.14
N TYR A 373 19.68 3.77 24.87
CA TYR A 373 19.80 4.73 23.75
C TYR A 373 18.43 5.32 23.40
N ILE A 374 17.39 4.51 23.37
CA ILE A 374 16.02 4.94 23.03
C ILE A 374 15.50 5.92 24.12
N ASP A 375 15.47 5.49 25.38
CA ASP A 375 14.86 6.24 26.48
C ASP A 375 15.56 7.59 26.75
N ARG A 376 16.88 7.61 26.59
CA ARG A 376 17.69 8.82 26.82
C ARG A 376 17.93 9.62 25.56
N ARG A 377 17.38 9.20 24.41
CA ARG A 377 17.68 9.78 23.10
C ARG A 377 19.17 9.92 22.83
N LYS A 378 19.95 8.95 23.30
CA LYS A 378 21.39 8.96 23.18
C LYS A 378 21.77 8.80 21.71
N PRO A 379 22.68 9.64 21.15
CA PRO A 379 23.15 9.45 19.79
C PRO A 379 23.98 8.17 19.68
N VAL A 380 23.90 7.52 18.52
CA VAL A 380 24.68 6.33 18.18
C VAL A 380 26.16 6.70 18.22
N ASP A 381 26.95 5.96 19.01
CA ASP A 381 28.37 6.19 19.19
C ASP A 381 29.23 5.14 18.41
N PRO A 382 30.55 5.37 18.25
CA PRO A 382 31.42 4.48 17.52
C PRO A 382 31.45 3.05 18.08
N ASP A 383 31.34 2.88 19.40
CA ASP A 383 31.38 1.54 20.04
C ASP A 383 30.15 0.73 19.65
N LEU A 384 28.95 1.35 19.66
CA LEU A 384 27.73 0.70 19.24
C LEU A 384 27.78 0.37 17.73
N LEU A 385 28.27 1.28 16.89
CA LEU A 385 28.42 1.01 15.45
C LEU A 385 29.40 -0.12 15.15
N SER A 386 30.50 -0.22 15.90
CA SER A 386 31.46 -1.31 15.79
C SER A 386 30.86 -2.66 16.15
N ASP A 387 30.06 -2.71 17.24
CA ASP A 387 29.38 -3.94 17.65
C ASP A 387 28.33 -4.37 16.60
N ILE A 388 27.57 -3.42 16.06
CA ILE A 388 26.60 -3.69 14.98
C ILE A 388 27.29 -4.17 13.71
N ALA A 389 28.40 -3.54 13.32
CA ALA A 389 29.20 -3.93 12.16
C ALA A 389 29.71 -5.36 12.31
N THR A 390 30.26 -5.69 13.47
CA THR A 390 30.76 -7.03 13.79
C THR A 390 29.62 -8.07 13.78
N ALA A 391 28.50 -7.76 14.38
CA ALA A 391 27.35 -8.67 14.46
C ALA A 391 26.69 -8.95 13.09
N ASN A 392 26.87 -8.07 12.11
CA ASN A 392 26.30 -8.20 10.78
C ASN A 392 27.32 -8.54 9.70
N ASP A 393 28.60 -8.76 10.06
CA ASP A 393 29.73 -9.04 9.16
C ASP A 393 29.89 -7.98 8.05
N ILE A 394 29.81 -6.70 8.43
CA ILE A 394 29.93 -5.56 7.52
C ILE A 394 31.10 -4.64 7.93
N PRO A 395 31.74 -3.93 6.98
CA PRO A 395 32.79 -2.97 7.30
C PRO A 395 32.27 -1.82 8.18
N THR A 396 33.00 -1.47 9.24
CA THR A 396 32.59 -0.43 10.19
C THR A 396 32.52 0.96 9.56
N ASP A 397 33.31 1.24 8.54
CA ASP A 397 33.32 2.49 7.80
C ASP A 397 31.99 2.73 7.04
N GLU A 398 31.29 1.70 6.64
CA GLU A 398 29.95 1.80 6.03
C GLU A 398 28.90 2.35 7.00
N LEU A 399 29.11 2.19 8.31
CA LEU A 399 28.23 2.70 9.36
C LEU A 399 28.66 4.09 9.90
N ALA A 400 29.85 4.58 9.57
CA ALA A 400 30.39 5.81 10.12
C ALA A 400 29.48 7.04 9.89
N ARG A 401 28.72 7.06 8.78
CA ARG A 401 27.75 8.14 8.46
C ARG A 401 26.58 8.24 9.43
N TYR A 402 26.34 7.23 10.24
CA TYR A 402 25.25 7.24 11.24
C TYR A 402 25.71 7.69 12.62
N GLN A 403 27.01 7.93 12.81
CA GLN A 403 27.53 8.41 14.08
C GLN A 403 26.87 9.74 14.47
N GLY A 404 26.41 9.81 15.71
CA GLY A 404 25.75 10.99 16.24
C GLY A 404 24.25 11.11 15.94
N GLN A 405 23.69 10.21 15.12
CA GLN A 405 22.25 10.19 14.88
C GLN A 405 21.49 9.51 16.04
N PRO A 406 20.20 9.82 16.27
CA PRO A 406 19.33 9.06 17.15
C PRO A 406 19.25 7.60 16.70
N ILE A 407 19.15 6.65 17.64
CA ILE A 407 19.09 5.22 17.30
C ILE A 407 17.88 4.86 16.45
N ASP A 408 16.76 5.56 16.62
CA ASP A 408 15.54 5.34 15.82
C ASP A 408 15.78 5.72 14.34
N ALA A 409 16.47 6.84 14.09
CA ALA A 409 16.84 7.27 12.75
C ALA A 409 17.86 6.30 12.11
N PHE A 410 18.83 5.82 12.88
CA PHE A 410 19.75 4.78 12.45
C PHE A 410 19.00 3.50 12.08
N TYR A 411 18.14 3.00 12.97
CA TYR A 411 17.34 1.80 12.74
C TYR A 411 16.47 1.93 11.48
N ALA A 412 15.77 3.05 11.34
CA ALA A 412 14.95 3.32 10.18
C ALA A 412 15.75 3.32 8.86
N ALA A 413 16.94 3.89 8.84
CA ALA A 413 17.78 3.94 7.64
C ALA A 413 18.53 2.63 7.37
N PHE A 414 19.10 2.03 8.40
CA PHE A 414 19.96 0.85 8.28
C PHE A 414 19.16 -0.43 8.03
N VAL A 415 18.12 -0.67 8.82
CA VAL A 415 17.27 -1.86 8.71
C VAL A 415 16.12 -1.61 7.76
N CYS A 416 15.21 -0.71 8.11
CA CYS A 416 13.99 -0.46 7.34
C CYS A 416 14.26 0.21 5.97
N GLY A 417 15.34 0.98 5.85
CA GLY A 417 15.76 1.63 4.60
C GLY A 417 16.53 0.73 3.63
N GLY A 418 16.85 -0.51 4.01
CA GLY A 418 17.56 -1.47 3.16
C GLY A 418 19.07 -1.26 3.09
N HIS A 419 19.68 -0.34 3.86
CA HIS A 419 21.13 -0.12 3.82
C HIS A 419 21.93 -1.34 4.26
N ARG A 420 21.41 -2.12 5.22
CA ARG A 420 22.02 -3.38 5.65
C ARG A 420 22.23 -4.36 4.49
N LEU A 421 21.23 -4.51 3.61
CA LEU A 421 21.35 -5.35 2.41
C LEU A 421 22.37 -4.80 1.42
N ARG A 422 22.42 -3.47 1.26
CA ARG A 422 23.37 -2.82 0.33
C ARG A 422 24.82 -3.07 0.70
N VAL A 423 25.15 -3.09 1.99
CA VAL A 423 26.53 -3.29 2.48
C VAL A 423 26.89 -4.75 2.72
N GLY A 424 26.08 -5.70 2.22
CA GLY A 424 26.37 -7.12 2.28
C GLY A 424 26.02 -7.81 3.60
N GLY A 425 25.31 -7.12 4.50
CA GLY A 425 24.77 -7.73 5.72
C GLY A 425 23.68 -8.75 5.39
N ALA A 426 23.49 -9.75 6.28
CA ALA A 426 22.40 -10.71 6.16
C ALA A 426 21.04 -9.98 6.05
N GLY A 427 20.12 -10.54 5.29
CA GLY A 427 18.73 -10.07 5.26
C GLY A 427 18.14 -10.01 6.67
N PRO A 428 17.04 -9.27 6.87
CA PRO A 428 16.40 -9.19 8.17
C PRO A 428 16.02 -10.59 8.67
N THR A 429 16.29 -10.85 9.95
CA THR A 429 15.95 -12.13 10.59
C THR A 429 14.45 -12.28 10.87
N ARG A 430 13.67 -11.25 10.60
CA ARG A 430 12.23 -11.17 10.73
C ARG A 430 11.65 -10.48 9.51
N GLU A 431 10.42 -10.81 9.14
CA GLU A 431 9.66 -10.06 8.14
C GLU A 431 9.61 -8.59 8.52
N ILE A 432 10.28 -7.77 7.75
CA ILE A 432 10.14 -6.32 7.82
C ILE A 432 8.98 -5.98 6.91
N ASP A 433 7.97 -5.29 7.44
CA ASP A 433 6.82 -4.81 6.65
C ASP A 433 7.27 -3.79 5.58
N ALA A 434 7.85 -4.30 4.51
CA ALA A 434 8.21 -3.55 3.32
C ALA A 434 7.52 -4.20 2.11
N PRO A 435 6.21 -3.99 1.93
CA PRO A 435 5.48 -4.59 0.83
C PRO A 435 5.94 -4.02 -0.51
N LEU A 436 5.75 -4.80 -1.56
CA LEU A 436 5.90 -4.33 -2.94
C LEU A 436 4.82 -3.27 -3.25
N ALA A 437 5.10 -2.37 -4.19
CA ALA A 437 4.24 -1.22 -4.48
C ALA A 437 2.80 -1.63 -4.83
N PHE A 438 2.62 -2.68 -5.62
CA PHE A 438 1.31 -3.17 -6.03
C PHE A 438 0.49 -3.77 -4.87
N GLN A 439 1.13 -4.32 -3.83
CA GLN A 439 0.44 -4.81 -2.64
C GLN A 439 -0.18 -3.65 -1.86
N SER A 440 0.61 -2.61 -1.58
CA SER A 440 0.10 -1.42 -0.88
C SER A 440 -0.94 -0.66 -1.70
N ALA A 441 -0.77 -0.60 -3.02
CA ALA A 441 -1.71 0.04 -3.92
C ALA A 441 -3.06 -0.69 -3.90
N LEU A 442 -3.06 -2.01 -4.01
CA LEU A 442 -4.31 -2.78 -3.94
C LEU A 442 -5.02 -2.61 -2.60
N ALA A 443 -4.30 -2.68 -1.47
CA ALA A 443 -4.89 -2.46 -0.15
C ALA A 443 -5.54 -1.07 -0.04
N GLY A 444 -4.93 -0.02 -0.62
CA GLY A 444 -5.50 1.31 -0.65
C GLY A 444 -6.70 1.44 -1.58
N VAL A 445 -6.70 0.79 -2.75
CA VAL A 445 -7.85 0.71 -3.66
C VAL A 445 -9.04 0.04 -2.95
N LEU A 446 -8.80 -1.08 -2.26
CA LEU A 446 -9.81 -1.76 -1.46
C LEU A 446 -10.35 -0.87 -0.33
N LEU A 447 -9.50 -0.15 0.39
CA LEU A 447 -9.94 0.75 1.46
C LEU A 447 -10.77 1.92 0.93
N ALA A 448 -10.39 2.50 -0.21
CA ALA A 448 -11.19 3.54 -0.87
C ALA A 448 -12.55 3.00 -1.33
N ALA A 449 -12.57 1.79 -1.88
CA ALA A 449 -13.81 1.11 -2.24
C ALA A 449 -14.74 0.92 -1.02
N GLU A 450 -14.17 0.59 0.15
CA GLU A 450 -14.95 0.48 1.39
C GLU A 450 -15.51 1.82 1.88
N ILE A 451 -14.73 2.90 1.78
CA ILE A 451 -15.21 4.25 2.14
C ILE A 451 -16.43 4.62 1.29
N VAL A 452 -16.34 4.42 -0.02
CA VAL A 452 -17.43 4.75 -0.96
C VAL A 452 -18.61 3.80 -0.78
N ALA A 453 -18.36 2.51 -0.60
CA ALA A 453 -19.43 1.52 -0.42
C ALA A 453 -20.21 1.72 0.89
N ASP A 454 -19.54 2.11 1.96
CA ASP A 454 -20.17 2.43 3.24
C ASP A 454 -20.99 3.73 3.11
N ALA A 455 -20.43 4.79 2.56
CA ALA A 455 -21.12 6.07 2.37
C ALA A 455 -22.29 5.96 1.39
N GLY A 456 -22.15 5.17 0.34
CA GLY A 456 -23.20 4.90 -0.66
C GLY A 456 -24.26 3.88 -0.22
N GLY A 457 -24.19 3.36 1.02
CA GLY A 457 -25.18 2.40 1.54
C GLY A 457 -25.13 1.03 0.84
N LEU A 458 -24.00 0.66 0.23
CA LEU A 458 -23.82 -0.61 -0.49
C LEU A 458 -23.42 -1.78 0.43
N ARG A 459 -23.29 -1.54 1.74
CA ARG A 459 -22.98 -2.55 2.73
C ARG A 459 -24.24 -3.06 3.44
N SER A 460 -24.28 -4.35 3.72
CA SER A 460 -25.38 -5.02 4.42
C SER A 460 -24.90 -5.68 5.71
N ALA A 461 -25.81 -6.19 6.52
CA ALA A 461 -25.48 -6.93 7.74
C ALA A 461 -24.67 -8.23 7.46
N ASP A 462 -24.80 -8.79 6.26
CA ASP A 462 -24.12 -10.02 5.84
C ASP A 462 -22.74 -9.75 5.22
N THR A 463 -22.30 -8.47 5.20
CA THR A 463 -20.97 -8.12 4.68
C THR A 463 -19.89 -8.72 5.59
N PRO A 464 -18.93 -9.50 5.04
CA PRO A 464 -17.84 -10.06 5.82
C PRO A 464 -17.01 -9.00 6.54
N THR A 465 -16.51 -9.32 7.73
CA THR A 465 -15.65 -8.40 8.49
C THR A 465 -14.30 -8.19 7.82
N LEU A 466 -13.76 -9.25 7.21
CA LEU A 466 -12.44 -9.27 6.57
C LEU A 466 -12.56 -9.60 5.10
N THR A 467 -11.67 -9.03 4.30
CA THR A 467 -11.33 -9.49 2.96
C THR A 467 -9.82 -9.44 2.81
N ARG A 468 -9.22 -10.54 2.41
CA ARG A 468 -7.77 -10.75 2.31
C ARG A 468 -7.38 -11.22 0.92
N ALA A 469 -6.13 -10.94 0.53
CA ALA A 469 -5.55 -11.44 -0.71
C ALA A 469 -4.02 -11.62 -0.56
N ASP A 470 -3.50 -12.62 -1.24
CA ASP A 470 -2.08 -12.69 -1.61
C ASP A 470 -1.95 -12.38 -3.10
N VAL A 471 -1.85 -11.09 -3.43
CA VAL A 471 -1.83 -10.65 -4.83
C VAL A 471 -0.60 -11.13 -5.60
N LEU A 472 0.49 -11.47 -4.90
CA LEU A 472 1.67 -12.03 -5.54
C LEU A 472 1.47 -13.51 -5.90
N SER A 473 0.91 -14.30 -4.98
CA SER A 473 0.68 -15.72 -5.18
C SER A 473 -0.51 -15.97 -6.11
N THR A 474 -1.63 -15.32 -5.86
CA THR A 474 -2.89 -15.55 -6.57
C THR A 474 -3.57 -14.21 -6.95
N PRO A 475 -3.06 -13.50 -7.99
CA PRO A 475 -3.67 -12.23 -8.42
C PRO A 475 -5.17 -12.38 -8.69
N GLY A 476 -5.98 -11.53 -8.05
CA GLY A 476 -7.44 -11.52 -8.21
C GLY A 476 -8.23 -12.51 -7.36
N VAL A 477 -7.57 -13.37 -6.59
CA VAL A 477 -8.25 -14.28 -5.65
C VAL A 477 -8.31 -13.63 -4.26
N PHE A 478 -9.51 -13.61 -3.68
CA PHE A 478 -9.76 -13.05 -2.36
C PHE A 478 -10.38 -14.08 -1.44
N GLU A 479 -10.05 -13.98 -0.16
CA GLU A 479 -10.68 -14.70 0.93
C GLU A 479 -11.45 -13.72 1.80
N SER A 480 -12.68 -14.06 2.17
CA SER A 480 -13.53 -13.20 2.99
C SER A 480 -14.14 -13.97 4.14
N ASP A 481 -13.99 -13.43 5.35
CA ASP A 481 -14.43 -14.07 6.60
C ASP A 481 -15.16 -13.08 7.52
N THR A 482 -15.97 -13.62 8.42
CA THR A 482 -16.59 -12.88 9.51
C THR A 482 -15.90 -13.20 10.82
N GLU A 483 -15.15 -12.24 11.34
CA GLU A 483 -14.44 -12.38 12.60
C GLU A 483 -15.39 -12.34 13.80
N PRO A 484 -15.16 -13.17 14.82
CA PRO A 484 -15.92 -13.10 16.05
C PRO A 484 -15.51 -11.89 16.88
N LYS A 485 -16.47 -11.30 17.58
CA LYS A 485 -16.19 -10.25 18.56
C LYS A 485 -15.35 -10.82 19.72
N GLY A 486 -14.21 -10.19 20.01
CA GLY A 486 -13.17 -10.57 20.96
C GLY A 486 -13.58 -11.57 22.06
N LEU A 487 -13.26 -12.85 21.84
CA LEU A 487 -13.73 -13.97 22.68
C LEU A 487 -13.13 -13.97 24.09
N GLN A 488 -11.97 -13.31 24.28
CA GLN A 488 -11.18 -13.41 25.52
C GLN A 488 -11.49 -12.35 26.58
N GLY A 489 -12.52 -11.53 26.40
CA GLY A 489 -12.92 -10.50 27.38
C GLY A 489 -11.91 -9.36 27.59
N ARG A 490 -10.82 -9.33 26.82
CA ARG A 490 -9.73 -8.34 26.95
C ARG A 490 -9.84 -7.16 25.99
N CYS A 491 -10.77 -7.20 25.05
CA CYS A 491 -10.93 -6.13 24.07
C CYS A 491 -11.73 -4.97 24.67
N ILE A 492 -11.35 -3.74 24.32
CA ILE A 492 -12.05 -2.51 24.73
C ILE A 492 -13.54 -2.53 24.36
N CYS A 493 -13.96 -3.25 23.34
CA CYS A 493 -15.37 -3.40 22.96
C CYS A 493 -16.16 -4.34 23.90
N ARG A 494 -15.51 -4.96 24.90
CA ARG A 494 -16.13 -5.74 25.98
C ARG A 494 -16.09 -5.00 27.32
N ASP A 495 -15.39 -3.89 27.39
CA ASP A 495 -15.27 -3.06 28.56
C ASP A 495 -16.50 -2.16 28.70
N ASP A 496 -17.14 -2.17 29.88
CA ASP A 496 -18.40 -1.47 30.13
C ASP A 496 -18.23 0.05 30.06
N ASP A 497 -17.11 0.61 30.48
CA ASP A 497 -16.84 2.05 30.44
C ASP A 497 -16.69 2.54 28.99
N PHE A 498 -15.94 1.81 28.15
CA PHE A 498 -15.83 2.12 26.73
C PHE A 498 -17.17 2.00 26.00
N ARG A 499 -17.95 0.97 26.31
CA ARG A 499 -19.29 0.76 25.73
C ARG A 499 -20.25 1.88 26.12
N ALA A 500 -20.29 2.24 27.42
CA ALA A 500 -21.11 3.34 27.91
C ALA A 500 -20.72 4.67 27.25
N ARG A 501 -19.40 4.92 27.13
CA ARG A 501 -18.91 6.15 26.49
C ARG A 501 -19.26 6.22 25.00
N TYR A 502 -19.18 5.10 24.28
CA TYR A 502 -19.61 5.04 22.88
C TYR A 502 -21.10 5.29 22.74
N ALA A 503 -21.93 4.66 23.58
CA ALA A 503 -23.38 4.83 23.57
C ALA A 503 -23.80 6.28 23.88
N GLU A 504 -23.16 6.93 24.85
CA GLU A 504 -23.35 8.35 25.14
C GLU A 504 -22.97 9.24 23.97
N LYS A 505 -21.80 8.99 23.38
CA LYS A 505 -21.21 9.80 22.29
C LYS A 505 -22.10 9.82 21.02
N TYR A 506 -22.73 8.71 20.70
CA TYR A 506 -23.55 8.56 19.48
C TYR A 506 -25.04 8.38 19.74
N GLU A 507 -25.48 8.61 20.98
CA GLU A 507 -26.89 8.50 21.40
C GLU A 507 -27.53 7.15 21.03
N VAL A 508 -26.77 6.05 21.13
CA VAL A 508 -27.24 4.69 20.84
C VAL A 508 -27.53 3.91 22.11
N GLN A 509 -28.49 3.00 22.05
CA GLN A 509 -28.86 2.19 23.22
C GLN A 509 -27.86 1.06 23.44
N LEU A 510 -27.43 0.87 24.69
CA LEU A 510 -26.74 -0.33 25.13
C LEU A 510 -27.72 -1.50 25.09
N ARG A 511 -27.42 -2.49 24.27
CA ARG A 511 -28.15 -3.77 24.18
C ARG A 511 -27.47 -4.83 25.04
#